data_1c7a140180a258c66938f8d76b3e08e5
#
_entry.id   1c7a140180a258c66938f8d76b3e08e5
#
_cell.length_a   1.000
_cell.length_b   1.000
_cell.length_c   1.000
_cell.angle_alpha   90.00
_cell.angle_beta   90.00
_cell.angle_gamma   90.00
#
_symmetry.space_group_name_H-M   'P 1'
#
loop_
_entity.id
_entity.type
_entity.pdbx_description
1 polymer ?
#
loop_
_entity_poly.entity_id
_entity_poly.type
_entity_poly.pdbx_seq_one_letter_code
_entity_poly.pdbx_strand_id
1 'polypeptide(L)'
;YIFTEEQTPYEKLFDENCILDISRVKSSETKALLMGLMVYILNEYRVDRKTENNNGLRHVTVLEEAHNLLKNTSGGESELIGKSVEMITNTIAEIRTYGEGFVIVDQSPSSVDIAAIKNTNTKIVLRTPEANDREAVGKSMGLSTAQVNEIAKLPSGVAVVYQNNWISPVLTLVDKAKVKEVAYQYDNPVVIKTAREARTELLCMLLQPWINRGQYRGKALRNDLKALDLSKRIKDRILTCIDQYLFFQGNMIWKTEEIAFLQELVKELLGISDVEFENIVIAGNPDELRTLINQKTAGLSYQEIEEVCCVLTMETEKDGE
;
A
#
# COMPACT_ATOMS: atom_id res chain seq x y z
N TYR A 1 7.55 -7.51 4.65
CA TYR A 1 8.36 -6.41 5.18
C TYR A 1 7.55 -5.14 5.14
N ILE A 2 7.57 -4.34 6.24
CA ILE A 2 6.81 -3.08 6.36
C ILE A 2 7.66 -1.89 5.88
N PHE A 3 8.98 -1.99 6.07
CA PHE A 3 9.94 -0.97 5.64
C PHE A 3 10.72 -1.51 4.44
N THR A 4 10.72 -0.77 3.35
CA THR A 4 11.41 -1.09 2.10
C THR A 4 12.25 0.11 1.66
N GLU A 5 13.18 -0.11 0.75
CA GLU A 5 13.98 0.98 0.14
C GLU A 5 13.13 1.84 -0.82
N GLU A 6 12.07 1.25 -1.40
CA GLU A 6 11.14 1.95 -2.28
C GLU A 6 9.99 2.52 -1.46
N GLN A 7 9.77 3.81 -1.56
CA GLN A 7 8.72 4.52 -0.87
C GLN A 7 7.56 4.82 -1.82
N THR A 8 6.33 4.57 -1.36
CA THR A 8 5.14 5.03 -2.07
C THR A 8 5.12 6.57 -2.03
N PRO A 9 4.97 7.27 -3.17
CA PRO A 9 4.88 8.72 -3.20
C PRO A 9 3.78 9.24 -2.27
N TYR A 10 4.07 10.29 -1.51
CA TYR A 10 3.11 10.88 -0.55
C TYR A 10 1.86 11.41 -1.23
N GLU A 11 1.98 11.88 -2.48
CA GLU A 11 0.84 12.31 -3.30
C GLU A 11 -0.18 11.19 -3.49
N LYS A 12 0.29 9.96 -3.73
CA LYS A 12 -0.58 8.79 -3.86
C LYS A 12 -1.28 8.43 -2.56
N LEU A 13 -0.58 8.62 -1.42
CA LEU A 13 -1.12 8.26 -0.11
C LEU A 13 -2.11 9.29 0.41
N PHE A 14 -1.87 10.60 0.15
CA PHE A 14 -2.53 11.69 0.85
C PHE A 14 -3.33 12.64 -0.04
N ASP A 15 -3.21 12.56 -1.38
CA ASP A 15 -3.98 13.39 -2.31
C ASP A 15 -4.89 12.56 -3.22
N GLU A 16 -4.72 11.24 -3.28
CA GLU A 16 -5.59 10.33 -4.01
C GLU A 16 -6.43 9.46 -3.06
N ASN A 17 -7.48 8.81 -3.59
CA ASN A 17 -8.24 7.84 -2.82
C ASN A 17 -7.40 6.59 -2.56
N CYS A 18 -7.01 6.39 -1.32
CA CYS A 18 -6.15 5.28 -0.90
C CYS A 18 -6.78 4.52 0.27
N ILE A 19 -6.63 3.20 0.28
CA ILE A 19 -6.99 2.33 1.40
C ILE A 19 -5.72 1.64 1.89
N LEU A 20 -5.37 1.88 3.16
CA LEU A 20 -4.27 1.22 3.83
C LEU A 20 -4.82 0.06 4.67
N ASP A 21 -4.72 -1.15 4.13
CA ASP A 21 -5.17 -2.36 4.84
C ASP A 21 -4.07 -2.89 5.76
N ILE A 22 -4.25 -2.70 7.06
CA ILE A 22 -3.39 -3.22 8.13
C ILE A 22 -4.00 -4.41 8.88
N SER A 23 -5.07 -5.01 8.37
CA SER A 23 -5.77 -6.14 9.01
C SER A 23 -4.85 -7.35 9.27
N ARG A 24 -3.83 -7.54 8.43
CA ARG A 24 -2.86 -8.64 8.55
C ARG A 24 -1.76 -8.42 9.59
N VAL A 25 -1.61 -7.22 10.10
CA VAL A 25 -0.68 -6.92 11.19
C VAL A 25 -1.26 -7.50 12.48
N LYS A 26 -0.60 -8.50 13.06
CA LYS A 26 -1.13 -9.23 14.21
C LYS A 26 -0.99 -8.48 15.54
N SER A 27 0.12 -7.75 15.72
CA SER A 27 0.38 -7.02 16.97
C SER A 27 -0.37 -5.69 16.98
N SER A 28 -1.08 -5.42 18.08
CA SER A 28 -1.78 -4.15 18.33
C SER A 28 -0.80 -2.98 18.44
N GLU A 29 0.38 -3.22 19.04
CA GLU A 29 1.44 -2.23 19.17
C GLU A 29 2.01 -1.83 17.79
N THR A 30 2.18 -2.82 16.91
CA THR A 30 2.63 -2.56 15.53
C THR A 30 1.56 -1.81 14.74
N LYS A 31 0.27 -2.12 14.92
CA LYS A 31 -0.83 -1.34 14.31
C LYS A 31 -0.82 0.10 14.79
N ALA A 32 -0.73 0.30 16.12
CA ALA A 32 -0.66 1.64 16.72
C ALA A 32 0.53 2.44 16.17
N LEU A 33 1.71 1.81 16.08
CA LEU A 33 2.91 2.43 15.52
C LEU A 33 2.71 2.85 14.06
N LEU A 34 2.17 1.96 13.22
CA LEU A 34 1.93 2.26 11.80
C LEU A 34 0.91 3.38 11.63
N MET A 35 -0.22 3.32 12.34
CA MET A 35 -1.26 4.36 12.28
C MET A 35 -0.71 5.70 12.77
N GLY A 36 0.03 5.71 13.88
CA GLY A 36 0.65 6.91 14.43
C GLY A 36 1.68 7.53 13.48
N LEU A 37 2.52 6.69 12.87
CA LEU A 37 3.49 7.13 11.86
C LEU A 37 2.80 7.72 10.63
N MET A 38 1.71 7.12 10.16
CA MET A 38 0.95 7.63 9.02
C MET A 38 0.30 9.00 9.33
N VAL A 39 -0.26 9.18 10.54
CA VAL A 39 -0.82 10.48 10.96
C VAL A 39 0.29 11.53 11.07
N TYR A 40 1.45 11.16 11.60
CA TYR A 40 2.59 12.06 11.70
C TYR A 40 3.09 12.50 10.31
N ILE A 41 3.32 11.54 9.39
CA ILE A 41 3.78 11.84 8.03
C ILE A 41 2.74 12.69 7.28
N LEU A 42 1.45 12.39 7.44
CA LEU A 42 0.37 13.19 6.87
C LEU A 42 0.43 14.64 7.37
N ASN A 43 0.66 14.84 8.67
CA ASN A 43 0.79 16.18 9.24
C ASN A 43 1.97 16.95 8.63
N GLU A 44 3.16 16.35 8.59
CA GLU A 44 4.34 16.95 7.98
C GLU A 44 4.07 17.30 6.51
N TYR A 45 3.48 16.37 5.76
CA TYR A 45 3.14 16.57 4.37
C TYR A 45 2.16 17.76 4.15
N ARG A 46 1.15 17.91 5.02
CA ARG A 46 0.21 19.03 4.95
C ARG A 46 0.85 20.35 5.37
N VAL A 47 1.73 20.34 6.36
CA VAL A 47 2.47 21.52 6.81
C VAL A 47 3.39 22.04 5.71
N ASP A 48 4.14 21.17 5.06
CA ASP A 48 5.08 21.54 3.98
C ASP A 48 4.36 22.13 2.76
N ARG A 49 3.14 21.66 2.48
CA ARG A 49 2.31 22.13 1.34
C ARG A 49 1.34 23.24 1.72
N LYS A 50 1.66 24.00 2.73
CA LYS A 50 0.88 25.13 3.21
C LYS A 50 0.70 26.18 2.11
N THR A 51 -0.47 26.20 1.46
CA THR A 51 -0.85 27.28 0.56
C THR A 51 -1.65 28.33 1.35
N GLU A 52 -1.39 29.59 1.11
CA GLU A 52 -1.91 30.75 1.87
C GLU A 52 -3.44 30.89 1.98
N ASN A 53 -4.22 30.08 1.26
CA ASN A 53 -5.69 30.13 1.24
C ASN A 53 -6.34 28.79 1.58
N ASN A 54 -6.22 28.34 2.83
CA ASN A 54 -6.78 27.07 3.29
C ASN A 54 -8.18 27.20 3.92
N ASN A 55 -9.16 27.71 3.19
CA ASN A 55 -10.52 27.91 3.70
C ASN A 55 -11.50 26.76 3.39
N GLY A 56 -11.06 25.56 3.06
CA GLY A 56 -11.95 24.44 2.72
C GLY A 56 -11.39 23.07 3.01
N LEU A 57 -12.28 22.09 3.17
CA LEU A 57 -11.96 20.69 3.27
C LEU A 57 -11.38 20.20 1.93
N ARG A 58 -10.21 19.60 1.95
CA ARG A 58 -9.49 19.07 0.77
C ARG A 58 -9.44 17.56 0.74
N HIS A 59 -9.23 16.96 1.89
CA HIS A 59 -9.06 15.54 2.05
C HIS A 59 -9.67 15.07 3.37
N VAL A 60 -10.04 13.80 3.43
CA VAL A 60 -10.60 13.17 4.65
C VAL A 60 -9.89 11.86 4.91
N THR A 61 -9.32 11.76 6.10
CA THR A 61 -8.72 10.52 6.61
C THR A 61 -9.73 9.80 7.51
N VAL A 62 -10.05 8.54 7.17
CA VAL A 62 -10.90 7.67 7.98
C VAL A 62 -10.03 6.72 8.78
N LEU A 63 -10.15 6.77 10.11
CA LEU A 63 -9.48 5.89 11.06
C LEU A 63 -10.48 4.86 11.57
N GLU A 64 -10.43 3.63 11.07
CA GLU A 64 -11.21 2.52 11.58
C GLU A 64 -10.49 1.83 12.74
N GLU A 65 -11.28 1.30 13.71
CA GLU A 65 -10.77 0.70 14.95
C GLU A 65 -9.78 1.65 15.65
N ALA A 66 -10.22 2.89 15.82
CA ALA A 66 -9.39 4.01 16.26
C ALA A 66 -8.79 3.81 17.65
N HIS A 67 -9.40 2.93 18.50
CA HIS A 67 -8.83 2.54 19.79
C HIS A 67 -7.42 1.92 19.67
N ASN A 68 -7.02 1.40 18.51
CA ASN A 68 -5.64 0.94 18.30
C ASN A 68 -4.63 2.10 18.36
N LEU A 69 -5.02 3.30 17.92
CA LEU A 69 -4.17 4.49 17.91
C LEU A 69 -4.46 5.42 19.10
N LEU A 70 -5.76 5.65 19.36
CA LEU A 70 -6.28 6.62 20.33
C LEU A 70 -6.77 5.91 21.59
N LYS A 71 -5.94 5.05 22.16
CA LYS A 71 -6.31 4.20 23.30
C LYS A 71 -6.58 5.02 24.56
N ASN A 72 -7.67 4.71 25.24
CA ASN A 72 -7.96 5.27 26.56
C ASN A 72 -6.93 4.77 27.61
N THR A 73 -6.13 5.66 28.16
CA THR A 73 -5.05 5.37 29.11
C THR A 73 -5.43 5.63 30.57
N SER A 74 -6.69 5.89 30.85
CA SER A 74 -7.20 6.20 32.22
C SER A 74 -7.01 5.06 33.23
N GLY A 75 -6.64 3.87 32.80
CA GLY A 75 -6.50 2.64 33.61
C GLY A 75 -5.09 2.38 34.19
N GLY A 76 -4.14 3.33 34.14
CA GLY A 76 -2.81 3.16 34.75
C GLY A 76 -1.72 2.62 33.81
N GLU A 77 -1.88 2.78 32.52
CA GLU A 77 -0.81 2.50 31.53
C GLU A 77 0.35 3.51 31.69
N SER A 78 1.47 3.21 31.03
CA SER A 78 2.67 4.03 31.17
C SER A 78 2.40 5.49 30.73
N GLU A 79 2.96 6.45 31.45
CA GLU A 79 2.87 7.89 31.17
C GLU A 79 3.31 8.23 29.72
N LEU A 80 4.22 7.44 29.17
CA LEU A 80 4.71 7.59 27.78
C LEU A 80 3.62 7.34 26.75
N ILE A 81 2.79 6.29 26.96
CA ILE A 81 1.67 5.96 26.05
C ILE A 81 0.64 7.09 26.11
N GLY A 82 0.30 7.56 27.31
CA GLY A 82 -0.63 8.68 27.49
C GLY A 82 -0.20 9.94 26.74
N LYS A 83 1.08 10.32 26.86
CA LYS A 83 1.65 11.46 26.13
C LYS A 83 1.63 11.27 24.60
N SER A 84 1.86 10.05 24.14
CA SER A 84 1.81 9.75 22.71
C SER A 84 0.39 9.89 22.15
N VAL A 85 -0.62 9.39 22.86
CA VAL A 85 -2.03 9.54 22.49
C VAL A 85 -2.44 11.01 22.49
N GLU A 86 -2.05 11.77 23.51
CA GLU A 86 -2.31 13.21 23.62
C GLU A 86 -1.68 13.96 22.43
N MET A 87 -0.43 13.67 22.08
CA MET A 87 0.24 14.28 20.92
C MET A 87 -0.51 14.03 19.62
N ILE A 88 -0.93 12.78 19.38
CA ILE A 88 -1.67 12.43 18.17
C ILE A 88 -3.05 13.10 18.15
N THR A 89 -3.75 13.13 19.28
CA THR A 89 -5.05 13.80 19.41
C THR A 89 -4.95 15.29 19.10
N ASN A 90 -3.90 15.95 19.57
CA ASN A 90 -3.62 17.35 19.29
C ASN A 90 -3.29 17.55 17.79
N THR A 91 -2.45 16.68 17.22
CA THR A 91 -2.13 16.70 15.78
C THR A 91 -3.41 16.61 14.92
N ILE A 92 -4.32 15.67 15.24
CA ILE A 92 -5.61 15.53 14.55
C ILE A 92 -6.46 16.80 14.67
N ALA A 93 -6.44 17.48 15.82
CA ALA A 93 -7.17 18.71 16.01
C ALA A 93 -6.58 19.90 15.23
N GLU A 94 -5.26 19.99 15.11
CA GLU A 94 -4.55 21.08 14.45
C GLU A 94 -4.55 20.97 12.93
N ILE A 95 -4.41 19.77 12.37
CA ILE A 95 -4.25 19.51 10.93
C ILE A 95 -5.47 19.97 10.11
N ARG A 96 -6.64 20.12 10.74
CA ARG A 96 -7.84 20.66 10.10
C ARG A 96 -7.60 22.05 9.49
N THR A 97 -6.69 22.82 10.07
CA THR A 97 -6.32 24.17 9.56
C THR A 97 -5.64 24.11 8.20
N TYR A 98 -5.17 22.93 7.80
CA TYR A 98 -4.56 22.65 6.50
C TYR A 98 -5.54 21.98 5.51
N GLY A 99 -6.85 21.92 5.86
CA GLY A 99 -7.88 21.33 5.01
C GLY A 99 -8.01 19.81 5.12
N GLU A 100 -7.43 19.19 6.14
CA GLU A 100 -7.59 17.77 6.43
C GLU A 100 -8.74 17.56 7.41
N GLY A 101 -9.67 16.65 7.07
CA GLY A 101 -10.74 16.19 7.96
C GLY A 101 -10.45 14.80 8.48
N PHE A 102 -10.83 14.51 9.73
CA PHE A 102 -10.77 13.16 10.29
C PHE A 102 -12.15 12.61 10.60
N VAL A 103 -12.36 11.34 10.22
CA VAL A 103 -13.51 10.52 10.64
C VAL A 103 -12.96 9.40 11.52
N ILE A 104 -13.31 9.42 12.79
CA ILE A 104 -12.91 8.43 13.78
C ILE A 104 -14.04 7.41 13.89
N VAL A 105 -13.79 6.15 13.56
CA VAL A 105 -14.76 5.05 13.57
C VAL A 105 -14.33 4.02 14.61
N ASP A 106 -15.22 3.70 15.53
CA ASP A 106 -14.95 2.70 16.55
C ASP A 106 -16.23 1.99 17.01
N GLN A 107 -16.11 0.72 17.40
CA GLN A 107 -17.21 -0.08 17.96
C GLN A 107 -17.28 0.03 19.49
N SER A 108 -16.16 0.39 20.14
CA SER A 108 -15.99 0.51 21.60
C SER A 108 -15.54 1.92 22.00
N PRO A 109 -16.42 2.91 21.99
CA PRO A 109 -16.05 4.30 22.31
C PRO A 109 -15.40 4.48 23.71
N SER A 110 -15.70 3.63 24.69
CA SER A 110 -15.05 3.66 26.01
C SER A 110 -13.56 3.30 25.96
N SER A 111 -13.13 2.60 24.91
CA SER A 111 -11.72 2.25 24.66
C SER A 111 -10.95 3.38 23.96
N VAL A 112 -11.64 4.40 23.43
CA VAL A 112 -11.04 5.55 22.77
C VAL A 112 -10.79 6.65 23.81
N ASP A 113 -9.68 7.38 23.66
CA ASP A 113 -9.34 8.50 24.52
C ASP A 113 -10.44 9.58 24.56
N ILE A 114 -10.75 10.05 25.77
CA ILE A 114 -11.85 10.99 25.98
C ILE A 114 -11.58 12.35 25.28
N ALA A 115 -10.33 12.78 25.18
CA ALA A 115 -10.00 14.02 24.48
C ALA A 115 -10.26 13.90 22.98
N ALA A 116 -9.97 12.73 22.39
CA ALA A 116 -10.30 12.47 20.99
C ALA A 116 -11.83 12.56 20.74
N ILE A 117 -12.63 11.95 21.61
CA ILE A 117 -14.12 12.02 21.52
C ILE A 117 -14.61 13.48 21.69
N LYS A 118 -14.04 14.25 22.63
CA LYS A 118 -14.43 15.64 22.86
C LYS A 118 -14.06 16.57 21.70
N ASN A 119 -12.92 16.34 21.06
CA ASN A 119 -12.42 17.18 19.97
C ASN A 119 -13.18 16.98 18.65
N THR A 120 -13.97 15.91 18.51
CA THR A 120 -14.83 15.72 17.34
C THR A 120 -16.01 16.68 17.38
N ASN A 121 -16.21 17.45 16.29
CA ASN A 121 -17.32 18.39 16.18
C ASN A 121 -18.66 17.69 15.93
N THR A 122 -18.67 16.67 15.08
CA THR A 122 -19.86 15.88 14.73
C THR A 122 -19.77 14.49 15.32
N LYS A 123 -20.83 14.01 15.91
CA LYS A 123 -20.95 12.67 16.48
C LYS A 123 -22.14 11.94 15.88
N ILE A 124 -21.91 10.74 15.36
CA ILE A 124 -22.94 9.87 14.78
C ILE A 124 -22.89 8.55 15.56
N VAL A 125 -23.90 8.32 16.39
CA VAL A 125 -23.93 7.15 17.28
C VAL A 125 -25.06 6.21 16.85
N LEU A 126 -24.66 5.05 16.40
CA LEU A 126 -25.57 3.94 16.08
C LEU A 126 -25.90 3.15 17.35
N ARG A 127 -26.68 2.07 17.22
CA ARG A 127 -26.99 1.19 18.34
C ARG A 127 -25.73 0.71 19.04
N THR A 128 -25.62 1.03 20.34
CA THR A 128 -24.46 0.68 21.17
C THR A 128 -24.98 -0.08 22.41
N PRO A 129 -24.84 -1.42 22.47
CA PRO A 129 -25.41 -2.24 23.53
C PRO A 129 -24.73 -2.11 24.90
N GLU A 130 -23.40 -1.84 24.92
CA GLU A 130 -22.58 -1.79 26.13
C GLU A 130 -22.78 -0.46 26.88
N ALA A 131 -22.88 -0.51 28.22
CA ALA A 131 -23.25 0.64 29.04
C ALA A 131 -22.17 1.71 29.08
N ASN A 132 -20.90 1.30 29.29
CA ASN A 132 -19.77 2.24 29.35
C ASN A 132 -19.56 2.97 28.04
N ASP A 133 -19.75 2.27 26.91
CA ASP A 133 -19.66 2.85 25.57
C ASP A 133 -20.73 3.92 25.36
N ARG A 134 -21.99 3.63 25.75
CA ARG A 134 -23.08 4.61 25.67
C ARG A 134 -22.83 5.82 26.54
N GLU A 135 -22.32 5.62 27.77
CA GLU A 135 -21.99 6.72 28.66
C GLU A 135 -20.87 7.63 28.10
N ALA A 136 -19.83 7.03 27.53
CA ALA A 136 -18.71 7.78 26.95
C ALA A 136 -19.19 8.76 25.88
N VAL A 137 -19.98 8.28 24.90
CA VAL A 137 -20.53 9.12 23.83
C VAL A 137 -21.66 10.01 24.30
N GLY A 138 -22.58 9.50 25.12
CA GLY A 138 -23.76 10.24 25.59
C GLY A 138 -23.38 11.47 26.41
N LYS A 139 -22.44 11.37 27.32
CA LYS A 139 -21.90 12.51 28.09
C LYS A 139 -21.31 13.59 27.17
N SER A 140 -20.64 13.18 26.11
CA SER A 140 -20.06 14.13 25.14
C SER A 140 -21.08 14.87 24.28
N MET A 141 -22.33 14.39 24.21
CA MET A 141 -23.44 14.98 23.49
C MET A 141 -24.48 15.66 24.39
N GLY A 142 -24.25 15.69 25.72
CA GLY A 142 -25.17 16.29 26.68
C GLY A 142 -26.48 15.52 26.89
N LEU A 143 -26.48 14.21 26.61
CA LEU A 143 -27.66 13.34 26.81
C LEU A 143 -27.91 13.08 28.28
N SER A 144 -29.21 13.04 28.69
CA SER A 144 -29.61 12.56 29.99
C SER A 144 -29.44 11.05 30.12
N THR A 145 -29.37 10.52 31.35
CA THR A 145 -29.22 9.07 31.60
C THR A 145 -30.35 8.24 30.92
N ALA A 146 -31.56 8.75 30.89
CA ALA A 146 -32.66 8.09 30.19
C ALA A 146 -32.42 7.99 28.69
N GLN A 147 -31.95 9.08 28.05
CA GLN A 147 -31.64 9.10 26.63
C GLN A 147 -30.43 8.22 26.28
N VAL A 148 -29.40 8.18 27.13
CA VAL A 148 -28.28 7.25 26.99
C VAL A 148 -28.72 5.80 26.95
N ASN A 149 -29.68 5.43 27.80
CA ASN A 149 -30.21 4.06 27.82
C ASN A 149 -31.03 3.70 26.57
N GLU A 150 -31.67 4.67 25.94
CA GLU A 150 -32.40 4.44 24.68
C GLU A 150 -31.47 4.14 23.48
N ILE A 151 -30.20 4.57 23.51
CA ILE A 151 -29.22 4.23 22.45
C ILE A 151 -29.08 2.70 22.28
N ALA A 152 -29.19 1.92 23.37
CA ALA A 152 -29.12 0.46 23.29
C ALA A 152 -30.26 -0.17 22.48
N LYS A 153 -31.38 0.53 22.33
CA LYS A 153 -32.61 0.03 21.72
C LYS A 153 -32.81 0.56 20.29
N LEU A 154 -31.91 1.37 19.79
CA LEU A 154 -32.03 1.94 18.44
C LEU A 154 -32.21 0.83 17.40
N PRO A 155 -33.17 0.97 16.48
CA PRO A 155 -33.27 0.08 15.32
C PRO A 155 -32.07 0.17 14.40
N SER A 156 -31.86 -0.86 13.58
CA SER A 156 -30.82 -0.82 12.54
C SER A 156 -31.07 0.36 11.59
N GLY A 157 -30.00 1.11 11.28
CA GLY A 157 -30.05 2.28 10.41
C GLY A 157 -30.51 3.58 11.10
N VAL A 158 -30.89 3.53 12.38
CA VAL A 158 -31.18 4.75 13.16
C VAL A 158 -29.94 5.17 13.94
N ALA A 159 -29.61 6.46 13.86
CA ALA A 159 -28.49 7.08 14.57
C ALA A 159 -28.93 8.27 15.40
N VAL A 160 -28.24 8.50 16.51
CA VAL A 160 -28.22 9.79 17.20
C VAL A 160 -27.12 10.64 16.59
N VAL A 161 -27.47 11.78 16.01
CA VAL A 161 -26.54 12.73 15.41
C VAL A 161 -26.48 13.99 16.25
N TYR A 162 -25.27 14.44 16.53
CA TYR A 162 -25.03 15.69 17.27
C TYR A 162 -23.88 16.46 16.63
N GLN A 163 -24.01 17.76 16.63
CA GLN A 163 -22.94 18.69 16.22
C GLN A 163 -22.81 19.76 17.30
N ASN A 164 -21.58 20.18 17.59
CA ASN A 164 -21.29 21.08 18.71
C ASN A 164 -22.07 22.43 18.68
N ASN A 165 -22.51 22.88 17.51
CA ASN A 165 -23.33 24.08 17.35
C ASN A 165 -24.85 23.82 17.40
N TRP A 166 -25.30 22.57 17.65
CA TRP A 166 -26.70 22.22 17.80
C TRP A 166 -27.14 22.33 19.26
N ILE A 167 -28.38 22.71 19.46
CA ILE A 167 -28.97 22.83 20.81
C ILE A 167 -29.13 21.44 21.46
N SER A 168 -29.48 20.43 20.66
CA SER A 168 -29.71 19.07 21.13
C SER A 168 -29.41 18.04 20.03
N PRO A 169 -29.04 16.80 20.41
CA PRO A 169 -28.93 15.68 19.47
C PRO A 169 -30.27 15.36 18.79
N VAL A 170 -30.18 14.83 17.57
CA VAL A 170 -31.34 14.48 16.73
C VAL A 170 -31.27 13.00 16.37
N LEU A 171 -32.43 12.31 16.41
CA LEU A 171 -32.59 10.99 15.84
C LEU A 171 -32.72 11.09 14.33
N THR A 172 -31.93 10.33 13.61
CA THR A 172 -31.88 10.35 12.15
C THR A 172 -31.93 8.91 11.61
N LEU A 173 -32.78 8.69 10.61
CA LEU A 173 -32.76 7.48 9.82
C LEU A 173 -31.68 7.62 8.74
N VAL A 174 -30.70 6.74 8.74
CA VAL A 174 -29.64 6.70 7.74
C VAL A 174 -30.10 5.85 6.57
N ASP A 175 -30.15 6.42 5.38
CA ASP A 175 -30.51 5.71 4.17
C ASP A 175 -29.47 4.60 3.85
N LYS A 176 -29.97 3.45 3.40
CA LYS A 176 -29.08 2.40 2.91
C LYS A 176 -28.34 2.89 1.66
N ALA A 177 -27.02 2.75 1.66
CA ALA A 177 -26.20 3.11 0.51
C ALA A 177 -26.63 2.31 -0.74
N LYS A 178 -26.80 2.99 -1.87
CA LYS A 178 -27.18 2.39 -3.17
C LYS A 178 -25.95 1.78 -3.85
N VAL A 179 -25.20 0.93 -3.15
CA VAL A 179 -24.06 0.20 -3.67
C VAL A 179 -24.42 -1.26 -3.89
N LYS A 180 -23.93 -1.86 -4.97
CA LYS A 180 -23.99 -3.31 -5.14
C LYS A 180 -22.94 -3.92 -4.22
N GLU A 181 -23.40 -4.73 -3.27
CA GLU A 181 -22.51 -5.57 -2.49
C GLU A 181 -21.90 -6.62 -3.44
N VAL A 182 -20.65 -6.41 -3.82
CA VAL A 182 -19.85 -7.41 -4.53
C VAL A 182 -19.00 -8.09 -3.47
N ALA A 183 -19.10 -9.44 -3.39
CA ALA A 183 -18.22 -10.17 -2.50
C ALA A 183 -16.76 -9.78 -2.76
N TYR A 184 -16.07 -9.34 -1.70
CA TYR A 184 -14.67 -8.98 -1.80
C TYR A 184 -13.88 -10.21 -2.25
N GLN A 185 -13.46 -10.18 -3.51
CA GLN A 185 -12.46 -11.12 -3.98
C GLN A 185 -11.12 -10.52 -3.63
N TYR A 186 -10.45 -11.12 -2.66
CA TYR A 186 -9.09 -10.79 -2.31
C TYR A 186 -8.21 -11.05 -3.56
N ASP A 187 -8.07 -10.03 -4.39
CA ASP A 187 -6.93 -9.97 -5.29
C ASP A 187 -5.71 -9.90 -4.38
N ASN A 188 -4.87 -10.92 -4.41
CA ASN A 188 -3.59 -10.90 -3.69
C ASN A 188 -3.03 -9.48 -3.80
N PRO A 189 -2.62 -8.86 -2.68
CA PRO A 189 -2.03 -7.54 -2.74
C PRO A 189 -1.03 -7.60 -3.87
N VAL A 190 -1.07 -6.60 -4.73
CA VAL A 190 0.02 -6.36 -5.65
C VAL A 190 1.22 -6.24 -4.72
N VAL A 191 1.99 -7.31 -4.59
CA VAL A 191 3.30 -7.25 -3.95
C VAL A 191 3.99 -6.19 -4.77
N ILE A 192 4.20 -5.00 -4.20
CA ILE A 192 4.99 -3.96 -4.86
C ILE A 192 6.39 -4.56 -4.89
N LYS A 193 6.66 -5.25 -6.00
CA LYS A 193 7.98 -5.80 -6.25
C LYS A 193 8.93 -4.63 -6.48
N THR A 194 10.09 -4.73 -5.93
CA THR A 194 11.17 -3.83 -6.28
C THR A 194 11.45 -3.91 -7.79
N ALA A 195 12.00 -2.87 -8.38
CA ALA A 195 12.39 -2.91 -9.79
C ALA A 195 13.33 -4.09 -10.10
N ARG A 196 14.15 -4.49 -9.12
CA ARG A 196 15.05 -5.65 -9.22
C ARG A 196 14.26 -6.97 -9.24
N GLU A 197 13.26 -7.13 -8.38
CA GLU A 197 12.39 -8.33 -8.34
C GLU A 197 11.55 -8.43 -9.62
N ALA A 198 10.95 -7.33 -10.07
CA ALA A 198 10.18 -7.27 -11.32
C ALA A 198 11.05 -7.65 -12.52
N ARG A 199 12.30 -7.16 -12.55
CA ARG A 199 13.28 -7.51 -13.59
C ARG A 199 13.65 -8.99 -13.54
N THR A 200 13.85 -9.55 -12.35
CA THR A 200 14.15 -10.97 -12.16
C THR A 200 13.03 -11.87 -12.68
N GLU A 201 11.78 -11.56 -12.39
CA GLU A 201 10.63 -12.35 -12.85
C GLU A 201 10.51 -12.36 -14.38
N LEU A 202 10.67 -11.20 -15.01
CA LEU A 202 10.66 -11.10 -16.48
C LEU A 202 11.85 -11.82 -17.11
N LEU A 203 13.03 -11.69 -16.50
CA LEU A 203 14.24 -12.39 -16.93
C LEU A 203 14.06 -13.91 -16.86
N CYS A 204 13.58 -14.42 -15.74
CA CYS A 204 13.35 -15.85 -15.57
C CYS A 204 12.24 -16.39 -16.48
N MET A 205 11.23 -15.59 -16.81
CA MET A 205 10.23 -15.95 -17.84
C MET A 205 10.87 -16.07 -19.22
N LEU A 206 11.67 -15.08 -19.63
CA LEU A 206 12.38 -15.09 -20.91
C LEU A 206 13.37 -16.28 -21.01
N LEU A 207 14.06 -16.58 -19.93
CA LEU A 207 15.07 -17.63 -19.83
C LEU A 207 14.51 -18.96 -19.31
N GLN A 208 13.21 -19.18 -19.32
CA GLN A 208 12.57 -20.38 -18.78
C GLN A 208 13.16 -21.69 -19.30
N PRO A 209 13.62 -21.85 -20.55
CA PRO A 209 14.29 -23.07 -21.00
C PRO A 209 15.56 -23.41 -20.22
N TRP A 210 16.23 -22.43 -19.61
CA TRP A 210 17.46 -22.57 -18.83
C TRP A 210 17.21 -22.41 -17.33
N ILE A 211 16.26 -21.53 -16.94
CA ILE A 211 15.93 -21.21 -15.54
C ILE A 211 14.47 -21.57 -15.27
N ASN A 212 14.24 -22.74 -14.66
CA ASN A 212 12.88 -23.19 -14.38
C ASN A 212 12.45 -22.84 -12.95
N ARG A 213 11.69 -21.76 -12.79
CA ARG A 213 11.05 -21.36 -11.53
C ARG A 213 9.54 -21.64 -11.49
N GLY A 214 9.03 -22.47 -12.39
CA GLY A 214 7.61 -22.77 -12.51
C GLY A 214 6.86 -21.82 -13.45
N GLN A 215 5.54 -21.77 -13.30
CA GLN A 215 4.70 -20.98 -14.19
C GLN A 215 4.40 -19.58 -13.64
N TYR A 216 4.47 -18.58 -14.51
CA TYR A 216 4.17 -17.20 -14.21
C TYR A 216 2.75 -16.83 -14.63
N ARG A 217 2.08 -15.96 -13.88
CA ARG A 217 0.76 -15.42 -14.23
C ARG A 217 0.91 -14.21 -15.13
N GLY A 218 0.26 -14.19 -16.28
CA GLY A 218 0.36 -13.11 -17.26
C GLY A 218 0.01 -11.73 -16.72
N LYS A 219 -0.95 -11.63 -15.79
CA LYS A 219 -1.29 -10.36 -15.12
C LYS A 219 -0.11 -9.85 -14.26
N ALA A 220 0.60 -10.74 -13.57
CA ALA A 220 1.76 -10.41 -12.76
C ALA A 220 2.91 -9.91 -13.65
N LEU A 221 3.27 -10.65 -14.71
CA LEU A 221 4.32 -10.25 -15.65
C LEU A 221 4.07 -8.88 -16.30
N ARG A 222 2.81 -8.60 -16.68
CA ARG A 222 2.45 -7.29 -17.25
C ARG A 222 2.55 -6.16 -16.24
N ASN A 223 2.26 -6.43 -14.96
CA ASN A 223 2.44 -5.45 -13.88
C ASN A 223 3.92 -5.22 -13.61
N ASP A 224 4.74 -6.28 -13.57
CA ASP A 224 6.18 -6.20 -13.40
C ASP A 224 6.80 -5.35 -14.53
N LEU A 225 6.37 -5.56 -15.78
CA LEU A 225 6.83 -4.76 -16.92
C LEU A 225 6.44 -3.28 -16.83
N LYS A 226 5.24 -2.97 -16.31
CA LYS A 226 4.81 -1.58 -16.10
C LYS A 226 5.63 -0.88 -15.04
N ALA A 227 6.06 -1.59 -13.99
CA ALA A 227 6.86 -1.06 -12.89
C ALA A 227 8.29 -0.68 -13.29
N LEU A 228 8.80 -1.20 -14.42
CA LEU A 228 10.14 -0.90 -14.88
C LEU A 228 10.18 0.36 -15.75
N ASP A 229 11.21 1.18 -15.53
CA ASP A 229 11.53 2.32 -16.39
C ASP A 229 12.32 1.84 -17.62
N LEU A 230 11.59 1.38 -18.63
CA LEU A 230 12.10 0.90 -19.91
C LEU A 230 11.47 1.69 -21.05
N SER A 231 12.20 1.81 -22.18
CA SER A 231 11.66 2.45 -23.37
C SER A 231 10.41 1.74 -23.88
N LYS A 232 9.52 2.47 -24.57
CA LYS A 232 8.29 1.90 -25.13
C LYS A 232 8.61 0.73 -26.07
N ARG A 233 9.64 0.85 -26.92
CA ARG A 233 10.09 -0.20 -27.82
C ARG A 233 10.39 -1.52 -27.09
N ILE A 234 11.16 -1.44 -25.98
CA ILE A 234 11.52 -2.61 -25.17
C ILE A 234 10.29 -3.21 -24.53
N LYS A 235 9.41 -2.36 -23.94
CA LYS A 235 8.16 -2.82 -23.33
C LYS A 235 7.28 -3.57 -24.33
N ASP A 236 7.12 -3.08 -25.53
CA ASP A 236 6.32 -3.71 -26.57
C ASP A 236 6.90 -5.09 -26.99
N ARG A 237 8.24 -5.20 -27.08
CA ARG A 237 8.93 -6.47 -27.38
C ARG A 237 8.73 -7.50 -26.25
N ILE A 238 8.88 -7.09 -24.99
CA ILE A 238 8.65 -7.98 -23.84
C ILE A 238 7.19 -8.38 -23.73
N LEU A 239 6.24 -7.48 -24.03
CA LEU A 239 4.81 -7.83 -24.09
C LEU A 239 4.53 -8.92 -25.12
N THR A 240 5.15 -8.87 -26.30
CA THR A 240 5.04 -9.93 -27.30
C THR A 240 5.55 -11.26 -26.75
N CYS A 241 6.67 -11.27 -26.03
CA CYS A 241 7.18 -12.49 -25.39
C CYS A 241 6.24 -13.01 -24.28
N ILE A 242 5.62 -12.12 -23.50
CA ILE A 242 4.61 -12.52 -22.51
C ILE A 242 3.40 -13.16 -23.20
N ASP A 243 2.95 -12.60 -24.32
CA ASP A 243 1.81 -13.15 -25.08
C ASP A 243 2.16 -14.52 -25.70
N GLN A 244 3.36 -14.71 -26.22
CA GLN A 244 3.87 -16.00 -26.66
C GLN A 244 3.92 -17.03 -25.52
N TYR A 245 4.49 -16.65 -24.38
CA TYR A 245 4.54 -17.49 -23.18
C TYR A 245 3.14 -17.97 -22.75
N LEU A 246 2.15 -17.07 -22.76
CA LEU A 246 0.77 -17.42 -22.41
C LEU A 246 0.10 -18.29 -23.49
N PHE A 247 0.37 -18.04 -24.76
CA PHE A 247 -0.14 -18.83 -25.88
C PHE A 247 0.36 -20.29 -25.80
N PHE A 248 1.60 -20.50 -25.42
CA PHE A 248 2.20 -21.81 -25.20
C PHE A 248 1.97 -22.37 -23.79
N GLN A 249 0.89 -21.93 -23.11
CA GLN A 249 0.45 -22.43 -21.81
C GLN A 249 1.53 -22.35 -20.71
N GLY A 250 2.30 -21.29 -20.70
CA GLY A 250 3.33 -21.07 -19.70
C GLY A 250 4.68 -21.71 -20.05
N ASN A 251 4.95 -21.92 -21.31
CA ASN A 251 6.25 -22.37 -21.81
C ASN A 251 6.86 -21.33 -22.75
N MET A 252 8.14 -21.09 -22.58
CA MET A 252 8.91 -20.24 -23.49
C MET A 252 9.76 -21.13 -24.41
N ILE A 253 9.68 -20.89 -25.71
CA ILE A 253 10.38 -21.66 -26.72
C ILE A 253 11.16 -20.66 -27.60
N TRP A 254 12.48 -20.88 -27.68
CA TRP A 254 13.37 -20.09 -28.52
C TRP A 254 13.97 -20.97 -29.59
N LYS A 255 13.92 -20.52 -30.83
CA LYS A 255 14.64 -21.15 -31.95
C LYS A 255 16.08 -20.63 -31.97
N THR A 256 16.98 -21.39 -32.59
CA THR A 256 18.41 -21.01 -32.69
C THR A 256 18.59 -19.62 -33.31
N GLU A 257 17.83 -19.30 -34.34
CA GLU A 257 17.80 -18.01 -35.03
C GLU A 257 17.30 -16.84 -34.16
N GLU A 258 16.58 -17.11 -33.07
CA GLU A 258 16.03 -16.12 -32.15
C GLU A 258 16.94 -15.82 -30.96
N ILE A 259 18.05 -16.54 -30.82
CA ILE A 259 18.96 -16.37 -29.65
C ILE A 259 19.60 -14.98 -29.64
N ALA A 260 19.99 -14.44 -30.80
CA ALA A 260 20.53 -13.08 -30.88
C ALA A 260 19.53 -12.02 -30.40
N PHE A 261 18.25 -12.18 -30.76
CA PHE A 261 17.16 -11.33 -30.29
C PHE A 261 16.96 -11.47 -28.78
N LEU A 262 17.00 -12.69 -28.25
CA LEU A 262 16.91 -12.93 -26.81
C LEU A 262 18.06 -12.26 -26.06
N GLN A 263 19.30 -12.38 -26.55
CA GLN A 263 20.47 -11.73 -25.93
C GLN A 263 20.32 -10.22 -25.87
N GLU A 264 19.88 -9.59 -26.98
CA GLU A 264 19.58 -8.15 -27.02
C GLU A 264 18.53 -7.79 -25.96
N LEU A 265 17.44 -8.55 -25.89
CA LEU A 265 16.34 -8.29 -24.98
C LEU A 265 16.76 -8.44 -23.51
N VAL A 266 17.61 -9.43 -23.20
CA VAL A 266 18.14 -9.65 -21.85
C VAL A 266 19.09 -8.51 -21.46
N LYS A 267 19.97 -8.06 -22.37
CA LYS A 267 20.84 -6.89 -22.11
C LYS A 267 20.02 -5.64 -21.85
N GLU A 268 19.03 -5.36 -22.69
CA GLU A 268 18.15 -4.19 -22.51
C GLU A 268 17.36 -4.27 -21.19
N LEU A 269 16.84 -5.46 -20.82
CA LEU A 269 16.13 -5.68 -19.56
C LEU A 269 17.02 -5.46 -18.35
N LEU A 270 18.27 -5.88 -18.41
CA LEU A 270 19.28 -5.69 -17.36
C LEU A 270 19.85 -4.27 -17.36
N GLY A 271 19.61 -3.47 -18.40
CA GLY A 271 20.20 -2.14 -18.58
C GLY A 271 21.70 -2.19 -18.78
N ILE A 272 22.18 -3.18 -19.54
CA ILE A 272 23.58 -3.36 -19.93
C ILE A 272 23.72 -2.86 -21.37
N SER A 273 24.57 -1.86 -21.59
CA SER A 273 24.86 -1.36 -22.93
C SER A 273 25.77 -2.33 -23.71
N ASP A 274 25.67 -2.32 -25.04
CA ASP A 274 26.53 -3.16 -25.87
C ASP A 274 28.01 -2.90 -25.63
N VAL A 275 28.40 -1.61 -25.48
CA VAL A 275 29.78 -1.22 -25.16
C VAL A 275 30.27 -1.78 -23.83
N GLU A 276 29.42 -1.71 -22.81
CA GLU A 276 29.71 -2.27 -21.47
C GLU A 276 29.86 -3.78 -21.54
N PHE A 277 28.95 -4.45 -22.23
CA PHE A 277 29.00 -5.89 -22.42
C PHE A 277 30.25 -6.35 -23.19
N GLU A 278 30.55 -5.72 -24.32
CA GLU A 278 31.76 -6.00 -25.14
C GLU A 278 33.03 -5.82 -24.32
N ASN A 279 33.15 -4.76 -23.54
CA ASN A 279 34.30 -4.54 -22.68
C ASN A 279 34.51 -5.66 -21.65
N ILE A 280 33.44 -6.12 -21.04
CA ILE A 280 33.47 -7.24 -20.05
C ILE A 280 33.90 -8.54 -20.73
N VAL A 281 33.35 -8.82 -21.91
CA VAL A 281 33.69 -10.04 -22.68
C VAL A 281 35.14 -10.00 -23.19
N ILE A 282 35.60 -8.89 -23.71
CA ILE A 282 36.99 -8.72 -24.19
C ILE A 282 37.99 -8.81 -23.04
N ALA A 283 37.64 -8.26 -21.85
CA ALA A 283 38.48 -8.38 -20.66
C ALA A 283 38.63 -9.82 -20.14
N GLY A 284 37.78 -10.73 -20.60
CA GLY A 284 37.81 -12.14 -20.19
C GLY A 284 37.51 -12.33 -18.69
N ASN A 285 36.79 -11.41 -18.07
CA ASN A 285 36.46 -11.45 -16.64
C ASN A 285 34.99 -11.84 -16.38
N PRO A 286 34.68 -13.14 -16.28
CA PRO A 286 33.31 -13.60 -16.06
C PRO A 286 32.73 -13.15 -14.71
N ASP A 287 33.57 -12.85 -13.71
CA ASP A 287 33.10 -12.41 -12.39
C ASP A 287 32.50 -11.01 -12.43
N GLU A 288 32.93 -10.17 -13.34
CA GLU A 288 32.37 -8.84 -13.53
C GLU A 288 30.95 -8.90 -14.09
N LEU A 289 30.68 -9.77 -15.07
CA LEU A 289 29.35 -9.99 -15.61
C LEU A 289 28.40 -10.57 -14.54
N ARG A 290 28.85 -11.53 -13.74
CA ARG A 290 28.08 -12.10 -12.61
C ARG A 290 27.73 -11.02 -11.60
N THR A 291 28.68 -10.19 -11.25
CA THR A 291 28.47 -9.09 -10.29
C THR A 291 27.43 -8.11 -10.81
N LEU A 292 27.51 -7.73 -12.09
CA LEU A 292 26.56 -6.82 -12.73
C LEU A 292 25.14 -7.40 -12.76
N ILE A 293 24.98 -8.65 -13.16
CA ILE A 293 23.67 -9.34 -13.15
C ILE A 293 23.09 -9.36 -11.73
N ASN A 294 23.89 -9.69 -10.73
CA ASN A 294 23.43 -9.74 -9.34
C ASN A 294 23.03 -8.36 -8.80
N GLN A 295 23.67 -7.28 -9.23
CA GLN A 295 23.30 -5.92 -8.88
C GLN A 295 21.95 -5.49 -9.49
N LYS A 296 21.64 -5.95 -10.70
CA LYS A 296 20.42 -5.58 -11.46
C LYS A 296 19.22 -6.45 -11.13
N THR A 297 19.43 -7.61 -10.53
CA THR A 297 18.40 -8.61 -10.20
C THR A 297 18.30 -8.84 -8.70
N ALA A 298 17.27 -9.56 -8.25
CA ALA A 298 17.08 -9.94 -6.86
C ALA A 298 16.73 -11.42 -6.73
N GLY A 299 17.43 -12.12 -5.83
CA GLY A 299 17.08 -13.50 -5.47
C GLY A 299 17.38 -14.55 -6.55
N LEU A 300 18.30 -14.28 -7.48
CA LEU A 300 18.90 -15.32 -8.33
C LEU A 300 19.90 -16.12 -7.52
N SER A 301 19.87 -17.44 -7.67
CA SER A 301 20.93 -18.33 -7.17
C SER A 301 22.20 -18.18 -8.02
N TYR A 302 23.33 -18.65 -7.48
CA TYR A 302 24.58 -18.65 -8.25
C TYR A 302 24.44 -19.41 -9.58
N GLN A 303 23.77 -20.57 -9.58
CA GLN A 303 23.55 -21.37 -10.78
C GLN A 303 22.69 -20.62 -11.81
N GLU A 304 21.65 -19.93 -11.38
CA GLU A 304 20.79 -19.14 -12.28
C GLU A 304 21.55 -17.95 -12.89
N ILE A 305 22.46 -17.32 -12.15
CA ILE A 305 23.34 -16.27 -12.69
C ILE A 305 24.26 -16.86 -13.77
N GLU A 306 24.80 -18.08 -13.57
CA GLU A 306 25.60 -18.78 -14.58
C GLU A 306 24.79 -19.05 -15.86
N GLU A 307 23.53 -19.45 -15.74
CA GLU A 307 22.65 -19.66 -16.90
C GLU A 307 22.40 -18.35 -17.66
N VAL A 308 22.21 -17.23 -16.96
CA VAL A 308 22.11 -15.91 -17.60
C VAL A 308 23.40 -15.56 -18.34
N CYS A 309 24.56 -15.77 -17.72
CA CYS A 309 25.85 -15.54 -18.35
C CYS A 309 26.01 -16.43 -19.60
N CYS A 310 25.67 -17.71 -19.50
CA CYS A 310 25.74 -18.65 -20.59
C CYS A 310 24.91 -18.18 -21.79
N VAL A 311 23.64 -17.82 -21.57
CA VAL A 311 22.77 -17.32 -22.65
C VAL A 311 23.33 -16.03 -23.28
N LEU A 312 23.85 -15.10 -22.49
CA LEU A 312 24.43 -13.85 -22.99
C LEU A 312 25.71 -14.06 -23.83
N THR A 313 26.43 -15.16 -23.59
CA THR A 313 27.71 -15.48 -24.26
C THR A 313 27.58 -16.59 -25.30
N MET A 314 26.37 -17.11 -25.56
CA MET A 314 26.16 -18.10 -26.61
C MET A 314 26.58 -17.54 -27.97
N GLU A 315 27.31 -18.35 -28.75
CA GLU A 315 27.61 -18.00 -30.14
C GLU A 315 26.32 -18.00 -30.96
N THR A 316 26.02 -16.87 -31.56
CA THR A 316 24.94 -16.76 -32.53
C THR A 316 25.53 -16.91 -33.92
N GLU A 317 24.99 -17.81 -34.74
CA GLU A 317 25.35 -17.84 -36.17
C GLU A 317 25.14 -16.44 -36.72
N LYS A 318 26.24 -15.74 -37.06
CA LYS A 318 26.15 -14.53 -37.84
C LYS A 318 25.60 -14.95 -39.20
N ASP A 319 24.45 -14.36 -39.59
CA ASP A 319 23.93 -14.49 -40.94
C ASP A 319 25.11 -14.30 -41.89
N GLY A 320 25.44 -15.39 -42.58
CA GLY A 320 26.47 -15.37 -43.61
C GLY A 320 26.08 -14.36 -44.72
N GLU A 321 27.07 -13.56 -45.11
CA GLU A 321 26.98 -12.71 -46.26
C GLU A 321 26.41 -13.41 -47.52
#